data_470999cbc751bb529ce73ceefc3b802b
#
_entry.id   470999cbc751bb529ce73ceefc3b802b
#
_cell.length_a   1.000
_cell.length_b   1.000
_cell.length_c   1.000
_cell.angle_alpha   90.00
_cell.angle_beta   90.00
_cell.angle_gamma   90.00
#
_symmetry.space_group_name_H-M   'P 1'
#
loop_
_entity.id
_entity.type
_entity.pdbx_description
1 polymer ?
#
loop_
_entity_poly.entity_id
_entity_poly.type
_entity_poly.pdbx_seq_one_letter_code
_entity_poly.pdbx_strand_id
1 'polypeptide(L)'
;YPAKLVHGHIKWLLNKGIKTIFYPCVSYEENFVPNTDNHYNCPVVANYPVVIGANMPELREEGVRYMRPYFNMANHELMVDRIVEEFAWANVTREEAETAVKAAYAENEVFKHDVQMEGLKALAYMKEHDCKGIVLAGRPYHVDPEINHGIPEMIQSYHLPIISEDAVYHM
;
A
#
# COMPACT_ATOMS: atom_id res chain seq x y z
N TYR A 1 -9.35 12.12 4.22
CA TYR A 1 -8.30 12.95 3.63
C TYR A 1 -7.61 12.24 2.44
N PRO A 2 -7.08 11.00 2.56
CA PRO A 2 -6.46 10.29 1.43
C PRO A 2 -7.38 10.11 0.23
N ALA A 3 -8.68 9.92 0.44
CA ALA A 3 -9.65 9.78 -0.64
C ALA A 3 -9.68 10.98 -1.60
N LYS A 4 -9.46 12.19 -1.11
CA LYS A 4 -9.38 13.39 -1.97
C LYS A 4 -8.14 13.37 -2.86
N LEU A 5 -7.01 12.90 -2.33
CA LEU A 5 -5.77 12.75 -3.10
C LEU A 5 -5.94 11.73 -4.22
N VAL A 6 -6.56 10.60 -3.92
CA VAL A 6 -6.82 9.55 -4.93
C VAL A 6 -7.71 10.07 -6.06
N HIS A 7 -8.74 10.89 -5.77
CA HIS A 7 -9.52 11.56 -6.82
C HIS A 7 -8.62 12.41 -7.74
N GLY A 8 -7.70 13.16 -7.15
CA GLY A 8 -6.73 13.97 -7.90
C GLY A 8 -5.81 13.11 -8.78
N HIS A 9 -5.27 12.03 -8.24
CA HIS A 9 -4.41 11.10 -8.98
C HIS A 9 -5.14 10.45 -10.16
N ILE A 10 -6.37 9.95 -9.94
CA ILE A 10 -7.17 9.35 -11.01
C ILE A 10 -7.50 10.37 -12.08
N LYS A 11 -7.90 11.59 -11.70
CA LYS A 11 -8.18 12.65 -12.66
C LYS A 11 -6.93 13.03 -13.46
N TRP A 12 -5.78 13.05 -12.83
CA TRP A 12 -4.50 13.29 -13.51
C TRP A 12 -4.19 12.19 -14.54
N LEU A 13 -4.41 10.90 -14.21
CA LEU A 13 -4.24 9.79 -15.13
C LEU A 13 -5.19 9.92 -16.34
N LEU A 14 -6.47 10.21 -16.11
CA LEU A 14 -7.44 10.43 -17.17
C LEU A 14 -7.05 11.60 -18.09
N ASN A 15 -6.57 12.71 -17.51
CA ASN A 15 -6.07 13.87 -18.27
C ASN A 15 -4.83 13.54 -19.11
N LYS A 16 -4.05 12.54 -18.72
CA LYS A 16 -2.92 12.00 -19.50
C LYS A 16 -3.35 11.01 -20.59
N GLY A 17 -4.64 10.77 -20.74
CA GLY A 17 -5.19 9.86 -21.75
C GLY A 17 -5.17 8.38 -21.33
N ILE A 18 -4.84 8.07 -20.06
CA ILE A 18 -4.89 6.71 -19.54
C ILE A 18 -6.36 6.28 -19.45
N LYS A 19 -6.69 5.17 -20.11
CA LYS A 19 -8.08 4.67 -20.19
C LYS A 19 -8.31 3.38 -19.40
N THR A 20 -7.27 2.72 -18.94
CA THR A 20 -7.38 1.55 -18.07
C THR A 20 -6.74 1.87 -16.73
N ILE A 21 -7.54 1.85 -15.68
CA ILE A 21 -7.10 2.15 -14.30
C ILE A 21 -7.44 0.94 -13.44
N PHE A 22 -6.41 0.36 -12.82
CA PHE A 22 -6.53 -0.74 -11.89
C PHE A 22 -6.31 -0.23 -10.47
N TYR A 23 -7.37 -0.28 -9.66
CA TYR A 23 -7.34 0.13 -8.26
C TYR A 23 -8.07 -0.89 -7.39
N PRO A 24 -7.38 -1.91 -6.89
CA PRO A 24 -8.03 -2.99 -6.14
C PRO A 24 -8.49 -2.55 -4.76
N CYS A 25 -9.53 -3.21 -4.27
CA CYS A 25 -9.99 -3.18 -2.89
C CYS A 25 -9.27 -4.28 -2.11
N VAL A 26 -8.34 -3.91 -1.23
CA VAL A 26 -7.67 -4.89 -0.37
C VAL A 26 -8.39 -4.94 0.96
N SER A 27 -9.14 -6.02 1.20
CA SER A 27 -9.96 -6.17 2.40
C SER A 27 -9.27 -6.94 3.52
N TYR A 28 -8.32 -7.80 3.20
CA TYR A 28 -7.67 -8.70 4.14
C TYR A 28 -6.19 -8.85 3.81
N GLU A 29 -5.34 -8.66 4.82
CA GLU A 29 -3.88 -8.69 4.70
C GLU A 29 -3.30 -10.02 5.15
N GLU A 30 -2.05 -10.29 4.77
CA GLU A 30 -1.27 -11.37 5.33
C GLU A 30 -1.01 -11.15 6.84
N ASN A 31 -0.82 -12.25 7.55
CA ASN A 31 -0.40 -12.21 8.94
C ASN A 31 1.13 -12.03 9.02
N PHE A 32 1.60 -10.82 9.25
CA PHE A 32 3.03 -10.51 9.39
C PHE A 32 3.54 -10.66 10.83
N VAL A 33 2.65 -10.57 11.81
CA VAL A 33 3.00 -10.62 13.22
C VAL A 33 2.34 -11.84 13.86
N PRO A 34 3.10 -12.85 14.29
CA PRO A 34 2.53 -14.05 14.94
C PRO A 34 1.64 -13.69 16.13
N ASN A 35 0.57 -14.43 16.31
CA ASN A 35 -0.39 -14.27 17.41
C ASN A 35 -1.20 -12.98 17.39
N THR A 36 -1.39 -12.37 16.23
CA THR A 36 -2.35 -11.28 16.03
C THR A 36 -3.65 -11.80 15.43
N ASP A 37 -4.80 -11.21 15.80
CA ASP A 37 -6.11 -11.75 15.48
C ASP A 37 -6.83 -11.05 14.32
N ASN A 38 -6.57 -9.78 14.09
CA ASN A 38 -7.31 -9.00 13.11
C ASN A 38 -6.42 -8.57 11.94
N HIS A 39 -6.70 -9.11 10.76
CA HIS A 39 -6.00 -8.80 9.50
C HIS A 39 -6.89 -8.08 8.49
N TYR A 40 -8.07 -7.61 8.92
CA TYR A 40 -8.93 -6.80 8.06
C TYR A 40 -8.43 -5.36 7.99
N ASN A 41 -8.33 -4.86 6.77
CA ASN A 41 -8.09 -3.45 6.54
C ASN A 41 -9.27 -2.59 7.02
N CYS A 42 -8.99 -1.33 7.35
CA CYS A 42 -10.03 -0.37 7.65
C CYS A 42 -11.09 -0.36 6.53
N PRO A 43 -12.38 -0.56 6.82
CA PRO A 43 -13.44 -0.65 5.80
C PRO A 43 -13.50 0.59 4.90
N VAL A 44 -13.16 1.75 5.42
CA VAL A 44 -13.13 3.00 4.65
C VAL A 44 -12.02 2.95 3.60
N VAL A 45 -10.80 2.55 4.01
CA VAL A 45 -9.64 2.48 3.12
C VAL A 45 -9.83 1.37 2.08
N ALA A 46 -10.26 0.19 2.51
CA ALA A 46 -10.51 -0.95 1.62
C ALA A 46 -11.55 -0.64 0.54
N ASN A 47 -12.50 0.27 0.80
CA ASN A 47 -13.56 0.60 -0.13
C ASN A 47 -13.36 1.93 -0.89
N TYR A 48 -12.22 2.60 -0.76
CA TYR A 48 -11.95 3.80 -1.57
C TYR A 48 -12.17 3.58 -3.07
N PRO A 49 -11.72 2.47 -3.68
CA PRO A 49 -11.96 2.23 -5.11
C PRO A 49 -13.44 2.22 -5.49
N VAL A 50 -14.28 1.63 -4.64
CA VAL A 50 -15.75 1.58 -4.86
C VAL A 50 -16.37 2.97 -4.73
N VAL A 51 -16.02 3.69 -3.67
CA VAL A 51 -16.54 5.05 -3.41
C VAL A 51 -16.13 6.00 -4.53
N ILE A 52 -14.89 5.95 -4.98
CA ILE A 52 -14.39 6.78 -6.08
C ILE A 52 -15.10 6.45 -7.38
N GLY A 53 -15.26 5.17 -7.72
CA GLY A 53 -16.02 4.75 -8.90
C GLY A 53 -17.47 5.20 -8.90
N ALA A 54 -18.07 5.32 -7.71
CA ALA A 54 -19.44 5.85 -7.57
C ALA A 54 -19.52 7.37 -7.72
N ASN A 55 -18.46 8.10 -7.32
CA ASN A 55 -18.47 9.56 -7.23
C ASN A 55 -17.76 10.28 -8.39
N MET A 56 -17.05 9.55 -9.27
CA MET A 56 -16.38 10.11 -10.45
C MET A 56 -17.11 9.67 -11.73
N PRO A 57 -17.95 10.52 -12.34
CA PRO A 57 -18.65 10.20 -13.59
C PRO A 57 -17.69 9.84 -14.73
N GLU A 58 -16.51 10.45 -14.77
CA GLU A 58 -15.48 10.25 -15.79
C GLU A 58 -15.02 8.79 -15.88
N LEU A 59 -15.09 8.04 -14.79
CA LEU A 59 -14.75 6.61 -14.76
C LEU A 59 -15.82 5.71 -15.43
N ARG A 60 -16.97 6.28 -15.79
CA ARG A 60 -18.05 5.59 -16.48
C ARG A 60 -18.22 6.03 -17.94
N GLU A 61 -17.32 6.90 -18.41
CA GLU A 61 -17.30 7.33 -19.80
C GLU A 61 -16.92 6.18 -20.75
N GLU A 62 -17.41 6.25 -21.98
CA GLU A 62 -17.09 5.27 -23.01
C GLU A 62 -15.56 5.19 -23.22
N GLY A 63 -15.04 3.99 -23.30
CA GLY A 63 -13.61 3.72 -23.49
C GLY A 63 -12.77 3.79 -22.20
N VAL A 64 -13.34 4.15 -21.06
CA VAL A 64 -12.66 4.06 -19.77
C VAL A 64 -12.95 2.72 -19.10
N ARG A 65 -11.89 2.01 -18.72
CA ARG A 65 -11.97 0.78 -17.95
C ARG A 65 -11.45 1.02 -16.54
N TYR A 66 -12.36 1.02 -15.57
CA TYR A 66 -12.02 1.16 -14.17
C TYR A 66 -12.21 -0.18 -13.45
N MET A 67 -11.09 -0.79 -13.04
CA MET A 67 -11.05 -2.11 -12.42
C MET A 67 -10.85 -1.95 -10.91
N ARG A 68 -11.75 -2.53 -10.10
CA ARG A 68 -11.73 -2.43 -8.64
C ARG A 68 -12.05 -3.77 -7.97
N PRO A 69 -11.32 -4.85 -8.29
CA PRO A 69 -11.56 -6.13 -7.69
C PRO A 69 -11.29 -6.13 -6.19
N TYR A 70 -11.95 -7.03 -5.46
CA TYR A 70 -11.62 -7.31 -4.08
C TYR A 70 -10.54 -8.39 -4.01
N PHE A 71 -9.46 -8.08 -3.32
CA PHE A 71 -8.35 -8.99 -3.08
C PHE A 71 -8.23 -9.36 -1.61
N ASN A 72 -7.87 -10.63 -1.38
CA ASN A 72 -7.44 -11.17 -0.11
C ASN A 72 -5.97 -11.52 -0.23
N MET A 73 -5.11 -10.75 0.44
CA MET A 73 -3.65 -10.92 0.34
C MET A 73 -3.15 -12.17 1.06
N ALA A 74 -3.93 -12.74 1.99
CA ALA A 74 -3.53 -13.95 2.71
C ALA A 74 -3.79 -15.25 1.92
N ASN A 75 -4.42 -15.20 0.75
CA ASN A 75 -4.74 -16.39 -0.05
C ASN A 75 -4.25 -16.22 -1.49
N HIS A 76 -3.05 -16.76 -1.76
CA HIS A 76 -2.39 -16.65 -3.04
C HIS A 76 -3.15 -17.33 -4.18
N GLU A 77 -3.78 -18.47 -3.92
CA GLU A 77 -4.55 -19.18 -4.94
C GLU A 77 -5.79 -18.39 -5.36
N LEU A 78 -6.53 -17.87 -4.37
CA LEU A 78 -7.67 -17.00 -4.63
C LEU A 78 -7.23 -15.70 -5.36
N MET A 79 -6.04 -15.18 -5.07
CA MET A 79 -5.49 -14.03 -5.78
C MET A 79 -5.27 -14.36 -7.27
N VAL A 80 -4.70 -15.52 -7.58
CA VAL A 80 -4.52 -15.99 -8.96
C VAL A 80 -5.88 -16.09 -9.67
N ASP A 81 -6.88 -16.73 -9.06
CA ASP A 81 -8.21 -16.86 -9.62
C ASP A 81 -8.82 -15.49 -9.94
N ARG A 82 -8.71 -14.55 -9.00
CA ARG A 82 -9.22 -13.19 -9.20
C ARG A 82 -8.49 -12.43 -10.30
N ILE A 83 -7.18 -12.59 -10.44
CA ILE A 83 -6.41 -11.99 -11.54
C ILE A 83 -6.87 -12.55 -12.88
N VAL A 84 -7.05 -13.85 -13.00
CA VAL A 84 -7.56 -14.46 -14.25
C VAL A 84 -8.94 -13.94 -14.61
N GLU A 85 -9.86 -13.85 -13.65
CA GLU A 85 -11.21 -13.30 -13.87
C GLU A 85 -11.16 -11.83 -14.31
N GLU A 86 -10.47 -11.00 -13.56
CA GLU A 86 -10.45 -9.54 -13.79
C GLU A 86 -9.71 -9.15 -15.08
N PHE A 87 -8.73 -9.94 -15.50
CA PHE A 87 -7.95 -9.71 -16.71
C PHE A 87 -8.34 -10.62 -17.88
N ALA A 88 -9.50 -11.30 -17.81
CA ALA A 88 -10.02 -12.13 -18.89
C ALA A 88 -10.12 -11.37 -20.24
N TRP A 89 -10.40 -10.08 -20.21
CA TRP A 89 -10.43 -9.21 -21.40
C TRP A 89 -9.07 -9.05 -22.09
N ALA A 90 -7.97 -9.28 -21.38
CA ALA A 90 -6.61 -9.25 -21.91
C ALA A 90 -6.08 -10.66 -22.21
N ASN A 91 -6.93 -11.70 -22.09
CA ASN A 91 -6.60 -13.11 -22.28
C ASN A 91 -5.45 -13.59 -21.38
N VAL A 92 -5.34 -13.07 -20.16
CA VAL A 92 -4.33 -13.51 -19.19
C VAL A 92 -4.59 -14.96 -18.83
N THR A 93 -3.59 -15.79 -19.00
CA THR A 93 -3.64 -17.22 -18.65
C THR A 93 -3.42 -17.43 -17.15
N ARG A 94 -3.82 -18.59 -16.64
CA ARG A 94 -3.55 -18.96 -15.23
C ARG A 94 -2.05 -19.00 -14.93
N GLU A 95 -1.24 -19.53 -15.85
CA GLU A 95 0.23 -19.62 -15.69
C GLU A 95 0.88 -18.23 -15.60
N GLU A 96 0.44 -17.28 -16.41
CA GLU A 96 0.88 -15.89 -16.32
C GLU A 96 0.48 -15.24 -15.01
N ALA A 97 -0.75 -15.46 -14.57
CA ALA A 97 -1.24 -14.95 -13.29
C ALA A 97 -0.47 -15.54 -12.09
N GLU A 98 -0.21 -16.84 -12.07
CA GLU A 98 0.61 -17.53 -11.05
C GLU A 98 2.03 -16.94 -10.99
N THR A 99 2.63 -16.75 -12.15
CA THR A 99 3.98 -16.18 -12.26
C THR A 99 4.00 -14.73 -11.73
N ALA A 100 3.03 -13.91 -12.12
CA ALA A 100 2.93 -12.52 -11.69
C ALA A 100 2.66 -12.40 -10.18
N VAL A 101 1.73 -13.19 -9.63
CA VAL A 101 1.42 -13.22 -8.21
C VAL A 101 2.64 -13.63 -7.40
N LYS A 102 3.33 -14.70 -7.80
CA LYS A 102 4.57 -15.15 -7.14
C LYS A 102 5.65 -14.07 -7.14
N ALA A 103 5.85 -13.39 -8.27
CA ALA A 103 6.82 -12.31 -8.38
C ALA A 103 6.45 -11.12 -7.49
N ALA A 104 5.16 -10.75 -7.44
CA ALA A 104 4.67 -9.65 -6.61
C ALA A 104 4.88 -9.90 -5.11
N TYR A 105 4.58 -11.11 -4.62
CA TYR A 105 4.83 -11.46 -3.21
C TYR A 105 6.33 -11.51 -2.90
N ALA A 106 7.16 -12.03 -3.81
CA ALA A 106 8.61 -12.01 -3.62
C ALA A 106 9.16 -10.58 -3.50
N GLU A 107 8.69 -9.67 -4.34
CA GLU A 107 9.06 -8.25 -4.28
C GLU A 107 8.58 -7.58 -3.00
N ASN A 108 7.38 -7.93 -2.53
CA ASN A 108 6.87 -7.42 -1.26
C ASN A 108 7.77 -7.84 -0.07
N GLU A 109 8.30 -9.05 -0.07
CA GLU A 109 9.27 -9.49 0.95
C GLU A 109 10.60 -8.73 0.86
N VAL A 110 11.08 -8.44 -0.34
CA VAL A 110 12.27 -7.59 -0.55
C VAL A 110 12.02 -6.19 0.02
N PHE A 111 10.88 -5.58 -0.31
CA PHE A 111 10.51 -4.27 0.22
C PHE A 111 10.48 -4.24 1.76
N LYS A 112 9.84 -5.23 2.39
CA LYS A 112 9.79 -5.35 3.86
C LYS A 112 11.19 -5.45 4.45
N HIS A 113 12.03 -6.30 3.85
CA HIS A 113 13.42 -6.46 4.28
C HIS A 113 14.21 -5.13 4.19
N ASP A 114 14.06 -4.40 3.10
CA ASP A 114 14.75 -3.13 2.91
C ASP A 114 14.34 -2.09 3.95
N VAL A 115 13.04 -2.00 4.26
CA VAL A 115 12.54 -1.13 5.33
C VAL A 115 13.12 -1.52 6.70
N GLN A 116 13.19 -2.81 7.01
CA GLN A 116 13.79 -3.31 8.25
C GLN A 116 15.30 -2.99 8.31
N MET A 117 16.02 -3.13 7.20
CA MET A 117 17.45 -2.79 7.14
C MET A 117 17.70 -1.30 7.37
N GLU A 118 16.83 -0.41 6.86
CA GLU A 118 16.91 1.02 7.20
C GLU A 118 16.64 1.28 8.69
N GLY A 119 15.68 0.58 9.29
CA GLY A 119 15.47 0.61 10.74
C GLY A 119 16.70 0.21 11.54
N LEU A 120 17.38 -0.88 11.16
CA LEU A 120 18.63 -1.32 11.80
C LEU A 120 19.74 -0.26 11.68
N LYS A 121 19.87 0.40 10.53
CA LYS A 121 20.83 1.50 10.35
C LYS A 121 20.53 2.67 11.30
N ALA A 122 19.27 3.03 11.45
CA ALA A 122 18.86 4.08 12.36
C ALA A 122 19.16 3.74 13.82
N LEU A 123 18.91 2.48 14.24
CA LEU A 123 19.26 2.00 15.57
C LEU A 123 20.78 1.98 15.82
N ALA A 124 21.57 1.58 14.83
CA ALA A 124 23.03 1.62 14.91
C ALA A 124 23.53 3.07 15.06
N TYR A 125 22.99 4.00 14.29
CA TYR A 125 23.28 5.42 14.41
C TYR A 125 23.00 5.95 15.83
N MET A 126 21.81 5.62 16.39
CA MET A 126 21.46 6.05 17.74
C MET A 126 22.44 5.52 18.78
N LYS A 127 22.87 4.28 18.65
CA LYS A 127 23.84 3.66 19.54
C LYS A 127 25.23 4.30 19.42
N GLU A 128 25.67 4.58 18.21
CA GLU A 128 26.99 5.19 17.94
C GLU A 128 27.07 6.62 18.48
N HIS A 129 25.97 7.38 18.39
CA HIS A 129 25.92 8.78 18.80
C HIS A 129 25.36 8.99 20.21
N ASP A 130 25.11 7.91 20.97
CA ASP A 130 24.49 7.96 22.30
C ASP A 130 23.24 8.84 22.35
N CYS A 131 22.39 8.74 21.33
CA CYS A 131 21.17 9.55 21.23
C CYS A 131 19.92 8.66 21.29
N LYS A 132 18.80 9.28 21.71
CA LYS A 132 17.49 8.66 21.70
C LYS A 132 16.80 8.93 20.37
N GLY A 133 15.91 8.03 19.95
CA GLY A 133 15.03 8.23 18.82
C GLY A 133 13.57 8.00 19.18
N ILE A 134 12.69 8.22 18.24
CA ILE A 134 11.25 8.04 18.38
C ILE A 134 10.76 7.06 17.33
N VAL A 135 9.99 6.05 17.75
CA VAL A 135 9.20 5.22 16.85
C VAL A 135 7.90 5.95 16.57
N LEU A 136 7.68 6.33 15.32
CA LEU A 136 6.45 6.95 14.86
C LEU A 136 5.49 5.83 14.43
N ALA A 137 4.57 5.47 15.33
CA ALA A 137 3.54 4.48 15.09
C ALA A 137 2.28 5.14 14.52
N GLY A 138 1.71 4.55 13.48
CA GLY A 138 0.50 5.06 12.86
C GLY A 138 0.19 4.36 11.54
N ARG A 139 -0.64 4.98 10.72
CA ARG A 139 -0.91 4.47 9.38
C ARG A 139 0.24 4.80 8.42
N PRO A 140 0.51 3.98 7.38
CA PRO A 140 1.63 4.20 6.47
C PRO A 140 1.70 5.61 5.86
N TYR A 141 0.54 6.24 5.60
CA TYR A 141 0.50 7.60 5.07
C TYR A 141 0.97 8.68 6.07
N HIS A 142 1.16 8.36 7.35
CA HIS A 142 1.72 9.32 8.32
C HIS A 142 3.21 9.58 8.14
N VAL A 143 3.91 8.75 7.37
CA VAL A 143 5.31 8.99 6.99
C VAL A 143 5.44 9.69 5.64
N ASP A 144 4.33 9.92 4.92
CA ASP A 144 4.33 10.70 3.69
C ASP A 144 4.54 12.20 3.98
N PRO A 145 5.55 12.85 3.36
CA PRO A 145 5.93 14.22 3.71
C PRO A 145 4.84 15.26 3.45
N GLU A 146 3.91 15.01 2.54
CA GLU A 146 2.80 15.93 2.23
C GLU A 146 1.60 15.74 3.17
N ILE A 147 1.45 14.57 3.77
CA ILE A 147 0.30 14.22 4.60
C ILE A 147 0.61 14.32 6.09
N ASN A 148 1.87 14.15 6.48
CA ASN A 148 2.30 14.06 7.88
C ASN A 148 2.27 15.39 8.65
N HIS A 149 1.89 16.49 8.01
CA HIS A 149 1.81 17.83 8.61
C HIS A 149 3.12 18.34 9.23
N GLY A 150 4.28 17.87 8.77
CA GLY A 150 5.58 18.27 9.28
C GLY A 150 5.94 17.68 10.65
N ILE A 151 5.25 16.63 11.10
CA ILE A 151 5.52 15.99 12.40
C ILE A 151 6.92 15.37 12.43
N PRO A 152 7.37 14.58 11.44
CA PRO A 152 8.73 14.05 11.40
C PRO A 152 9.78 15.15 11.42
N GLU A 153 9.62 16.21 10.60
CA GLU A 153 10.53 17.33 10.50
C GLU A 153 10.63 18.10 11.84
N MET A 154 9.50 18.29 12.51
CA MET A 154 9.46 18.90 13.84
C MET A 154 10.26 18.05 14.85
N ILE A 155 10.07 16.74 14.88
CA ILE A 155 10.80 15.84 15.79
C ILE A 155 12.30 15.85 15.46
N GLN A 156 12.66 15.80 14.18
CA GLN A 156 14.06 15.88 13.73
C GLN A 156 14.74 17.21 14.11
N SER A 157 13.98 18.32 14.20
CA SER A 157 14.53 19.59 14.64
C SER A 157 15.06 19.58 16.10
N TYR A 158 14.65 18.59 16.89
CA TYR A 158 15.18 18.30 18.22
C TYR A 158 16.35 17.32 18.21
N HIS A 159 16.91 17.02 17.03
CA HIS A 159 17.99 16.05 16.83
C HIS A 159 17.61 14.62 17.27
N LEU A 160 16.33 14.26 17.16
CA LEU A 160 15.84 12.94 17.46
C LEU A 160 15.61 12.16 16.15
N PRO A 161 16.34 11.05 15.92
CA PRO A 161 16.04 10.14 14.82
C PRO A 161 14.61 9.59 14.92
N ILE A 162 13.97 9.40 13.76
CA ILE A 162 12.62 8.83 13.66
C ILE A 162 12.70 7.52 12.91
N ILE A 163 11.96 6.55 13.40
CA ILE A 163 11.82 5.22 12.79
C ILE A 163 10.32 4.94 12.67
N SER A 164 9.87 4.43 11.52
CA SER A 164 8.51 3.95 11.39
C SER A 164 8.33 2.61 12.11
N GLU A 165 7.09 2.29 12.50
CA GLU A 165 6.78 1.00 13.11
C GLU A 165 7.13 -0.17 12.20
N ASP A 166 6.92 -0.02 10.87
CA ASP A 166 7.23 -1.04 9.87
C ASP A 166 8.70 -1.44 9.86
N ALA A 167 9.60 -0.55 10.29
CA ALA A 167 11.02 -0.82 10.33
C ALA A 167 11.47 -1.63 11.56
N VAL A 168 10.64 -1.74 12.61
CA VAL A 168 11.05 -2.32 13.91
C VAL A 168 10.08 -3.36 14.48
N TYR A 169 8.91 -3.61 13.88
CA TYR A 169 7.91 -4.53 14.42
C TYR A 169 8.39 -5.98 14.55
N HIS A 170 9.44 -6.36 13.84
CA HIS A 170 10.02 -7.71 13.84
C HIS A 170 11.03 -7.94 14.99
N MET A 171 11.35 -6.89 15.77
CA MET A 171 12.27 -6.91 16.91
C MET A 171 11.51 -7.17 18.20
#